data_3a94bb3223a32f31a3b451505f05be49
#
_entry.id   3a94bb3223a32f31a3b451505f05be49
#
_cell.length_a   1.000
_cell.length_b   1.000
_cell.length_c   1.000
_cell.angle_alpha   90.00
_cell.angle_beta   90.00
_cell.angle_gamma   90.00
#
_symmetry.space_group_name_H-M   'P 1'
#
loop_
_entity.id
_entity.type
_entity.pdbx_description
1 polymer ?
#
loop_
_entity_poly.entity_id
_entity_poly.type
_entity_poly.pdbx_seq_one_letter_code
_entity_poly.pdbx_strand_id
1 'polypeptide(L)'
;RTTQNNGVQFHVNFATGGISVAPGATAERTSRFFAGAKEVELLEYYTEIKGVRMFDYAIDWGWFHFITKPIYIGLHFFYGIVGNFGIAILLLTMVIKGLLFPMANKQYESMGRMKKLQPKMLKLKEKYGDDKTKMQQETMALYKEEKVNPLASCLPIFIQIPIFFSLYKVLYVTIDMRHAPFFGWIKDLSAPDPMLVTNLFGLIPWEPTGFLAIGILPIFMGVTMYIQQKLNPPMTDPIQQKVFALMPIMFTFILAGFSVGLVIYWTWNNILTICQQWYIMRRVAAKED
;
A
#
# COMPACT_ATOMS: atom_id res chain seq x y z
N ARG A 1 30.83 13.34 -9.72
CA ARG A 1 31.28 12.27 -8.81
C ARG A 1 32.75 12.04 -9.10
N THR A 2 33.61 12.36 -8.19
CA THR A 2 35.06 12.11 -8.29
C THR A 2 35.46 11.15 -7.18
N THR A 3 36.19 10.12 -7.50
CA THR A 3 36.71 9.14 -6.54
C THR A 3 38.19 9.47 -6.30
N GLN A 4 38.53 9.86 -5.09
CA GLN A 4 39.92 10.09 -4.68
C GLN A 4 40.16 9.35 -3.36
N ASN A 5 41.20 8.52 -3.33
CA ASN A 5 41.68 7.76 -2.16
C ASN A 5 40.63 7.32 -1.14
N ASN A 6 39.97 6.17 -1.38
CA ASN A 6 39.07 5.47 -0.47
C ASN A 6 37.77 6.19 -0.07
N GLY A 7 37.35 7.26 -0.73
CA GLY A 7 36.09 7.93 -0.48
C GLY A 7 35.40 8.45 -1.73
N VAL A 8 34.06 8.45 -1.72
CA VAL A 8 33.25 9.11 -2.75
C VAL A 8 33.06 10.56 -2.33
N GLN A 9 33.60 11.49 -3.11
CA GLN A 9 33.39 12.93 -2.89
C GLN A 9 32.25 13.42 -3.79
N PHE A 10 31.35 14.19 -3.21
CA PHE A 10 30.25 14.85 -3.93
C PHE A 10 30.55 16.35 -4.01
N HIS A 11 30.63 16.87 -5.23
CA HIS A 11 30.75 18.30 -5.48
C HIS A 11 29.40 18.84 -5.92
N VAL A 12 28.90 19.83 -5.19
CA VAL A 12 27.67 20.55 -5.52
C VAL A 12 28.07 21.99 -5.85
N ASN A 13 27.89 22.38 -7.09
CA ASN A 13 28.20 23.74 -7.57
C ASN A 13 26.89 24.39 -8.04
N PHE A 14 26.74 25.67 -7.74
CA PHE A 14 25.75 26.49 -8.40
C PHE A 14 26.39 27.75 -8.94
N ALA A 15 26.03 28.10 -10.16
CA ALA A 15 26.50 29.31 -10.82
C ALA A 15 25.38 30.36 -10.83
N THR A 16 25.75 31.58 -10.55
CA THR A 16 24.85 32.72 -10.61
C THR A 16 25.29 33.66 -11.72
N GLY A 17 24.34 34.37 -12.29
CA GLY A 17 24.67 35.41 -13.29
C GLY A 17 25.68 36.42 -12.73
N GLY A 18 26.49 37.01 -13.63
CA GLY A 18 27.45 38.05 -13.28
C GLY A 18 26.77 39.25 -12.61
N ILE A 19 27.41 39.80 -11.57
CA ILE A 19 26.99 41.04 -10.90
C ILE A 19 27.93 42.11 -11.34
N SER A 20 27.39 43.20 -11.93
CA SER A 20 28.16 44.36 -12.28
C SER A 20 28.30 45.24 -11.04
N VAL A 21 29.54 45.50 -10.60
CA VAL A 21 29.86 46.37 -9.47
C VAL A 21 30.57 47.59 -9.98
N ALA A 22 30.00 48.77 -9.76
CA ALA A 22 30.63 50.04 -10.16
C ALA A 22 31.90 50.32 -9.35
N PRO A 23 32.86 51.15 -9.89
CA PRO A 23 34.06 51.51 -9.15
C PRO A 23 33.72 52.14 -7.79
N GLY A 24 34.29 51.59 -6.70
CA GLY A 24 34.05 52.05 -5.32
C GLY A 24 32.76 51.56 -4.67
N ALA A 25 31.93 50.78 -5.36
CA ALA A 25 30.74 50.16 -4.79
C ALA A 25 31.02 48.77 -4.28
N THR A 26 30.18 48.28 -3.35
CA THR A 26 30.21 46.92 -2.79
C THR A 26 28.93 46.20 -3.15
N ALA A 27 29.02 44.95 -3.58
CA ALA A 27 27.87 44.06 -3.75
C ALA A 27 28.01 42.86 -2.80
N GLU A 28 26.99 42.62 -2.02
CA GLU A 28 26.91 41.45 -1.13
C GLU A 28 25.90 40.45 -1.67
N ARG A 29 26.21 39.17 -1.54
CA ARG A 29 25.30 38.07 -1.86
C ARG A 29 25.37 37.03 -0.78
N THR A 30 24.21 36.73 -0.20
CA THR A 30 24.07 35.66 0.77
C THR A 30 23.59 34.40 0.09
N SER A 31 24.32 33.30 0.25
CA SER A 31 23.92 31.95 -0.19
C SER A 31 23.69 31.08 1.02
N ARG A 32 22.65 30.27 0.97
CA ARG A 32 22.36 29.30 2.02
C ARG A 32 22.54 27.90 1.47
N PHE A 33 23.19 27.03 2.23
CA PHE A 33 23.37 25.63 1.92
C PHE A 33 22.72 24.77 3.01
N PHE A 34 21.91 23.81 2.59
CA PHE A 34 21.32 22.81 3.50
C PHE A 34 21.98 21.46 3.26
N ALA A 35 22.50 20.86 4.32
CA ALA A 35 23.01 19.50 4.33
C ALA A 35 22.46 18.78 5.57
N GLY A 36 21.55 17.83 5.34
CA GLY A 36 20.90 17.12 6.45
C GLY A 36 19.88 16.10 5.94
N ALA A 37 19.26 15.40 6.88
CA ALA A 37 18.15 14.52 6.60
C ALA A 37 16.91 15.31 6.18
N LYS A 38 16.10 14.73 5.31
CA LYS A 38 14.83 15.33 4.87
C LYS A 38 13.72 15.01 5.89
N GLU A 39 13.80 15.64 7.04
CA GLU A 39 12.74 15.58 8.06
C GLU A 39 11.61 16.52 7.66
N VAL A 40 10.36 16.00 7.68
CA VAL A 40 9.19 16.77 7.22
C VAL A 40 9.02 18.06 8.00
N GLU A 41 9.02 17.97 9.33
CA GLU A 41 8.85 19.12 10.22
C GLU A 41 9.94 20.19 10.01
N LEU A 42 11.19 19.76 9.81
CA LEU A 42 12.30 20.67 9.56
C LEU A 42 12.16 21.39 8.22
N LEU A 43 11.75 20.69 7.17
CA LEU A 43 11.57 21.27 5.85
C LEU A 43 10.36 22.23 5.82
N GLU A 44 9.26 21.89 6.49
CA GLU A 44 8.11 22.78 6.69
C GLU A 44 8.50 24.03 7.46
N TYR A 45 9.27 23.89 8.55
CA TYR A 45 9.80 25.03 9.29
C TYR A 45 10.63 25.99 8.41
N TYR A 46 11.50 25.45 7.56
CA TYR A 46 12.26 26.27 6.63
C TYR A 46 11.38 26.96 5.58
N THR A 47 10.34 26.29 5.13
CA THR A 47 9.39 26.86 4.16
C THR A 47 8.57 27.98 4.80
N GLU A 48 7.95 27.73 5.95
CA GLU A 48 6.98 28.64 6.56
C GLU A 48 7.63 29.76 7.36
N ILE A 49 8.64 29.44 8.18
CA ILE A 49 9.24 30.41 9.11
C ILE A 49 10.45 31.11 8.50
N LYS A 50 11.28 30.41 7.73
CA LYS A 50 12.48 30.97 7.09
C LYS A 50 12.22 31.49 5.68
N GLY A 51 11.02 31.32 5.14
CA GLY A 51 10.62 31.85 3.82
C GLY A 51 11.36 31.19 2.65
N VAL A 52 11.87 29.97 2.81
CA VAL A 52 12.51 29.23 1.71
C VAL A 52 11.41 28.58 0.88
N ARG A 53 11.10 29.19 -0.28
CA ARG A 53 10.00 28.77 -1.13
C ARG A 53 10.12 27.31 -1.56
N MET A 54 9.02 26.54 -1.40
CA MET A 54 8.87 25.16 -1.87
C MET A 54 9.92 24.17 -1.31
N PHE A 55 10.48 24.43 -0.12
CA PHE A 55 11.51 23.58 0.44
C PHE A 55 10.92 22.27 0.98
N ASP A 56 9.67 22.26 1.39
CA ASP A 56 8.87 21.10 1.74
C ASP A 56 8.70 20.12 0.57
N TYR A 57 8.73 20.59 -0.67
CA TYR A 57 8.73 19.74 -1.88
C TYR A 57 10.04 18.98 -2.13
N ALA A 58 11.08 19.20 -1.29
CA ALA A 58 12.26 18.33 -1.30
C ALA A 58 11.91 16.87 -0.93
N ILE A 59 10.75 16.64 -0.29
CA ILE A 59 10.14 15.32 -0.11
C ILE A 59 9.18 15.05 -1.25
N ASP A 60 9.46 13.99 -2.03
CA ASP A 60 8.58 13.56 -3.12
C ASP A 60 7.41 12.74 -2.58
N TRP A 61 6.30 13.40 -2.29
CA TRP A 61 5.05 12.75 -1.86
C TRP A 61 4.35 11.92 -2.94
N GLY A 62 4.81 12.00 -4.20
CA GLY A 62 4.24 11.27 -5.35
C GLY A 62 2.94 11.88 -5.88
N TRP A 63 2.32 11.17 -6.83
CA TRP A 63 1.11 11.63 -7.51
C TRP A 63 -0.10 11.77 -6.58
N PHE A 64 -0.15 10.97 -5.53
CA PHE A 64 -1.24 10.98 -4.54
C PHE A 64 -0.91 11.84 -3.31
N HIS A 65 -0.13 12.94 -3.48
CA HIS A 65 0.30 13.79 -2.37
C HIS A 65 -0.86 14.24 -1.46
N PHE A 66 -2.05 14.49 -2.04
CA PHE A 66 -3.26 14.88 -1.32
C PHE A 66 -3.82 13.77 -0.40
N ILE A 67 -3.41 12.50 -0.59
CA ILE A 67 -3.68 11.38 0.33
C ILE A 67 -2.44 11.09 1.18
N THR A 68 -1.24 11.16 0.58
CA THR A 68 0.02 10.81 1.23
C THR A 68 0.31 11.71 2.43
N LYS A 69 0.13 13.04 2.30
CA LYS A 69 0.36 13.99 3.39
C LYS A 69 -0.63 13.79 4.56
N PRO A 70 -1.95 13.64 4.39
CA PRO A 70 -2.87 13.25 5.46
C PRO A 70 -2.53 11.91 6.12
N ILE A 71 -2.08 10.90 5.36
CA ILE A 71 -1.63 9.61 5.90
C ILE A 71 -0.41 9.80 6.80
N TYR A 72 0.57 10.61 6.37
CA TYR A 72 1.74 10.96 7.17
C TYR A 72 1.33 11.64 8.48
N ILE A 73 0.50 12.67 8.42
CA ILE A 73 0.00 13.40 9.60
C ILE A 73 -0.74 12.46 10.55
N GLY A 74 -1.64 11.62 10.02
CA GLY A 74 -2.39 10.66 10.83
C GLY A 74 -1.47 9.63 11.49
N LEU A 75 -0.42 9.19 10.79
CA LEU A 75 0.56 8.26 11.32
C LEU A 75 1.37 8.86 12.48
N HIS A 76 1.82 10.10 12.33
CA HIS A 76 2.54 10.84 13.39
C HIS A 76 1.65 11.16 14.58
N PHE A 77 0.38 11.50 14.34
CA PHE A 77 -0.61 11.68 15.41
C PHE A 77 -0.74 10.41 16.26
N PHE A 78 -0.94 9.25 15.63
CA PHE A 78 -1.02 7.99 16.37
C PHE A 78 0.31 7.60 17.01
N TYR A 79 1.44 7.85 16.34
CA TYR A 79 2.75 7.62 16.93
C TYR A 79 2.96 8.44 18.20
N GLY A 80 2.55 9.72 18.21
CA GLY A 80 2.61 10.57 19.39
C GLY A 80 1.81 10.04 20.60
N ILE A 81 0.74 9.24 20.34
CA ILE A 81 -0.07 8.62 21.39
C ILE A 81 0.56 7.31 21.90
N VAL A 82 1.03 6.45 20.97
CA VAL A 82 1.41 5.07 21.32
C VAL A 82 2.92 4.81 21.33
N GLY A 83 3.73 5.74 20.82
CA GLY A 83 5.20 5.63 20.77
C GLY A 83 5.75 4.49 19.90
N ASN A 84 4.91 3.92 18.99
CA ASN A 84 5.29 2.82 18.12
C ASN A 84 4.66 2.97 16.74
N PHE A 85 5.49 3.13 15.70
CA PHE A 85 5.01 3.32 14.33
C PHE A 85 4.25 2.12 13.77
N GLY A 86 4.60 0.90 14.14
CA GLY A 86 3.86 -0.29 13.72
C GLY A 86 2.43 -0.28 14.26
N ILE A 87 2.24 0.06 15.56
CA ILE A 87 0.88 0.23 16.13
C ILE A 87 0.16 1.41 15.45
N ALA A 88 0.87 2.50 15.19
CA ALA A 88 0.31 3.66 14.50
C ALA A 88 -0.24 3.28 13.11
N ILE A 89 0.46 2.44 12.35
CA ILE A 89 0.00 1.88 11.07
C ILE A 89 -1.30 1.07 11.27
N LEU A 90 -1.37 0.22 12.29
CA LEU A 90 -2.57 -0.58 12.58
C LEU A 90 -3.78 0.32 12.92
N LEU A 91 -3.59 1.31 13.78
CA LEU A 91 -4.64 2.24 14.20
C LEU A 91 -5.12 3.10 13.02
N LEU A 92 -4.20 3.67 12.25
CA LEU A 92 -4.54 4.46 11.06
C LEU A 92 -5.32 3.62 10.05
N THR A 93 -4.93 2.36 9.83
CA THR A 93 -5.66 1.45 8.95
C THR A 93 -7.08 1.21 9.44
N MET A 94 -7.29 1.06 10.76
CA MET A 94 -8.63 0.92 11.35
C MET A 94 -9.48 2.17 11.11
N VAL A 95 -8.92 3.36 11.27
CA VAL A 95 -9.62 4.63 11.02
C VAL A 95 -10.01 4.75 9.54
N ILE A 96 -9.09 4.49 8.62
CA ILE A 96 -9.37 4.51 7.18
C ILE A 96 -10.48 3.51 6.83
N LYS A 97 -10.43 2.28 7.37
CA LYS A 97 -11.47 1.26 7.18
C LYS A 97 -12.81 1.68 7.78
N GLY A 98 -12.80 2.35 8.92
CA GLY A 98 -14.01 2.91 9.55
C GLY A 98 -14.65 3.99 8.68
N LEU A 99 -13.87 4.92 8.16
CA LEU A 99 -14.35 5.98 7.26
C LEU A 99 -14.92 5.41 5.95
N LEU A 100 -14.32 4.35 5.43
CA LEU A 100 -14.76 3.69 4.20
C LEU A 100 -15.84 2.61 4.45
N PHE A 101 -16.25 2.38 5.70
CA PHE A 101 -17.21 1.34 6.05
C PHE A 101 -18.55 1.45 5.32
N PRO A 102 -19.21 2.64 5.19
CA PRO A 102 -20.49 2.75 4.48
C PRO A 102 -20.39 2.30 3.02
N MET A 103 -19.24 2.59 2.38
CA MET A 103 -18.99 2.20 1.01
C MET A 103 -18.71 0.70 0.89
N ALA A 104 -17.91 0.15 1.80
CA ALA A 104 -17.63 -1.27 1.90
C ALA A 104 -18.91 -2.07 2.14
N ASN A 105 -19.84 -1.57 2.98
CA ASN A 105 -21.12 -2.23 3.24
C ASN A 105 -21.94 -2.42 1.96
N LYS A 106 -22.15 -1.35 1.19
CA LYS A 106 -22.87 -1.41 -0.10
C LYS A 106 -22.22 -2.37 -1.10
N GLN A 107 -20.89 -2.39 -1.11
CA GLN A 107 -20.13 -3.27 -1.98
C GLN A 107 -20.28 -4.75 -1.60
N TYR A 108 -20.09 -5.10 -0.33
CA TYR A 108 -20.22 -6.49 0.13
C TYR A 108 -21.67 -6.99 0.08
N GLU A 109 -22.65 -6.11 0.25
CA GLU A 109 -24.06 -6.46 -0.03
C GLU A 109 -24.27 -6.84 -1.51
N SER A 110 -23.71 -6.05 -2.44
CA SER A 110 -23.76 -6.38 -3.87
C SER A 110 -23.03 -7.70 -4.19
N MET A 111 -21.86 -7.93 -3.58
CA MET A 111 -21.13 -9.18 -3.74
C MET A 111 -21.90 -10.37 -3.16
N GLY A 112 -22.60 -10.21 -2.05
CA GLY A 112 -23.47 -11.24 -1.46
C GLY A 112 -24.59 -11.66 -2.41
N ARG A 113 -25.28 -10.69 -3.03
CA ARG A 113 -26.29 -10.93 -4.06
C ARG A 113 -25.69 -11.66 -5.26
N MET A 114 -24.51 -11.23 -5.72
CA MET A 114 -23.81 -11.86 -6.85
C MET A 114 -23.46 -13.33 -6.56
N LYS A 115 -23.08 -13.66 -5.31
CA LYS A 115 -22.80 -15.04 -4.90
C LYS A 115 -24.05 -15.92 -4.98
N LYS A 116 -25.24 -15.41 -4.71
CA LYS A 116 -26.53 -16.12 -4.86
C LYS A 116 -26.90 -16.41 -6.33
N LEU A 117 -26.40 -15.62 -7.27
CA LEU A 117 -26.61 -15.84 -8.70
C LEU A 117 -25.71 -16.93 -9.28
N GLN A 118 -24.75 -17.44 -8.50
CA GLN A 118 -23.80 -18.47 -8.93
C GLN A 118 -24.49 -19.72 -9.55
N PRO A 119 -25.56 -20.30 -8.98
CA PRO A 119 -26.22 -21.45 -9.59
C PRO A 119 -26.87 -21.12 -10.95
N LYS A 120 -27.41 -19.90 -11.11
CA LYS A 120 -27.94 -19.44 -12.42
C LYS A 120 -26.82 -19.28 -13.44
N MET A 121 -25.67 -18.76 -13.01
CA MET A 121 -24.49 -18.60 -13.87
C MET A 121 -23.90 -19.94 -14.31
N LEU A 122 -23.89 -20.96 -13.43
CA LEU A 122 -23.44 -22.30 -13.79
C LEU A 122 -24.35 -22.88 -14.89
N LYS A 123 -25.67 -22.75 -14.78
CA LYS A 123 -26.62 -23.18 -15.83
C LYS A 123 -26.40 -22.45 -17.15
N LEU A 124 -26.11 -21.15 -17.12
CA LEU A 124 -25.75 -20.38 -18.34
C LEU A 124 -24.45 -20.91 -18.96
N LYS A 125 -23.46 -21.25 -18.12
CA LYS A 125 -22.20 -21.82 -18.59
C LYS A 125 -22.38 -23.21 -19.23
N GLU A 126 -23.22 -24.05 -18.67
CA GLU A 126 -23.57 -25.35 -19.24
C GLU A 126 -24.30 -25.20 -20.59
N LYS A 127 -25.19 -24.19 -20.70
CA LYS A 127 -25.99 -23.97 -21.91
C LYS A 127 -25.22 -23.30 -23.04
N TYR A 128 -24.30 -22.37 -22.74
CA TYR A 128 -23.64 -21.51 -23.71
C TYR A 128 -22.09 -21.56 -23.62
N GLY A 129 -21.54 -22.57 -22.95
CA GLY A 129 -20.10 -22.64 -22.66
C GLY A 129 -19.18 -22.61 -23.86
N ASP A 130 -19.66 -23.10 -25.01
CA ASP A 130 -18.92 -23.10 -26.28
C ASP A 130 -19.01 -21.76 -27.01
N ASP A 131 -20.06 -20.95 -26.76
CA ASP A 131 -20.25 -19.63 -27.34
C ASP A 131 -19.97 -18.54 -26.29
N LYS A 132 -18.71 -18.12 -26.20
CA LYS A 132 -18.25 -17.10 -25.25
C LYS A 132 -19.02 -15.78 -25.39
N THR A 133 -19.40 -15.41 -26.60
CA THR A 133 -20.10 -14.13 -26.87
C THR A 133 -21.51 -14.17 -26.32
N LYS A 134 -22.25 -15.26 -26.60
CA LYS A 134 -23.59 -15.48 -26.03
C LYS A 134 -23.56 -15.62 -24.51
N MET A 135 -22.62 -16.39 -23.98
CA MET A 135 -22.45 -16.53 -22.55
C MET A 135 -22.24 -15.18 -21.85
N GLN A 136 -21.42 -14.31 -22.45
CA GLN A 136 -21.17 -12.96 -21.90
C GLN A 136 -22.43 -12.08 -21.98
N GLN A 137 -23.18 -12.12 -23.08
CA GLN A 137 -24.41 -11.36 -23.26
C GLN A 137 -25.48 -11.79 -22.25
N GLU A 138 -25.71 -13.09 -22.11
CA GLU A 138 -26.70 -13.66 -21.17
C GLU A 138 -26.30 -13.41 -19.71
N THR A 139 -25.00 -13.46 -19.39
CA THR A 139 -24.50 -13.11 -18.07
C THR A 139 -24.76 -11.63 -17.74
N MET A 140 -24.55 -10.73 -18.71
CA MET A 140 -24.84 -9.31 -18.52
C MET A 140 -26.35 -9.03 -18.45
N ALA A 141 -27.19 -9.78 -19.20
CA ALA A 141 -28.62 -9.71 -19.09
C ALA A 141 -29.12 -10.16 -17.70
N LEU A 142 -28.59 -11.28 -17.19
CA LEU A 142 -28.87 -11.75 -15.84
C LEU A 142 -28.49 -10.73 -14.76
N TYR A 143 -27.33 -10.08 -14.85
CA TYR A 143 -26.94 -9.04 -13.91
C TYR A 143 -27.87 -7.82 -13.95
N LYS A 144 -28.36 -7.44 -15.14
CA LYS A 144 -29.34 -6.34 -15.29
C LYS A 144 -30.70 -6.72 -14.70
N GLU A 145 -31.18 -7.93 -14.96
CA GLU A 145 -32.45 -8.45 -14.43
C GLU A 145 -32.45 -8.48 -12.90
N GLU A 146 -31.39 -8.99 -12.31
CA GLU A 146 -31.22 -9.12 -10.85
C GLU A 146 -30.71 -7.82 -10.18
N LYS A 147 -30.56 -6.73 -10.95
CA LYS A 147 -30.10 -5.40 -10.48
C LYS A 147 -28.77 -5.47 -9.71
N VAL A 148 -27.85 -6.31 -10.13
CA VAL A 148 -26.53 -6.49 -9.54
C VAL A 148 -25.46 -5.86 -10.42
N ASN A 149 -24.58 -5.07 -9.80
CA ASN A 149 -23.46 -4.42 -10.51
C ASN A 149 -22.18 -5.26 -10.41
N PRO A 150 -21.70 -5.86 -11.51
CA PRO A 150 -20.46 -6.66 -11.49
C PRO A 150 -19.21 -5.82 -11.15
N LEU A 151 -19.22 -4.51 -11.42
CA LEU A 151 -18.13 -3.61 -11.08
C LEU A 151 -17.95 -3.42 -9.56
N ALA A 152 -18.97 -3.75 -8.76
CA ALA A 152 -18.85 -3.69 -7.30
C ALA A 152 -17.75 -4.61 -6.76
N SER A 153 -17.43 -5.70 -7.47
CA SER A 153 -16.38 -6.64 -7.06
C SER A 153 -14.96 -6.09 -7.24
N CYS A 154 -14.73 -5.18 -8.18
CA CYS A 154 -13.40 -4.60 -8.44
C CYS A 154 -13.20 -3.24 -7.76
N LEU A 155 -14.26 -2.63 -7.22
CA LEU A 155 -14.20 -1.32 -6.57
C LEU A 155 -13.17 -1.25 -5.41
N PRO A 156 -12.99 -2.30 -4.56
CA PRO A 156 -11.96 -2.28 -3.53
C PRO A 156 -10.55 -2.02 -4.07
N ILE A 157 -10.24 -2.61 -5.21
CA ILE A 157 -8.91 -2.49 -5.80
C ILE A 157 -8.62 -1.03 -6.17
N PHE A 158 -9.59 -0.34 -6.78
CA PHE A 158 -9.44 1.07 -7.16
C PHE A 158 -9.24 2.01 -5.96
N ILE A 159 -9.85 1.71 -4.82
CA ILE A 159 -9.67 2.48 -3.59
C ILE A 159 -8.36 2.09 -2.89
N GLN A 160 -8.03 0.81 -2.92
CA GLN A 160 -6.85 0.28 -2.25
C GLN A 160 -5.55 0.77 -2.89
N ILE A 161 -5.51 0.91 -4.23
CA ILE A 161 -4.30 1.33 -4.96
C ILE A 161 -3.78 2.70 -4.48
N PRO A 162 -4.57 3.79 -4.44
CA PRO A 162 -4.09 5.08 -3.94
C PRO A 162 -3.62 5.03 -2.48
N ILE A 163 -4.34 4.31 -1.61
CA ILE A 163 -3.97 4.17 -0.19
C ILE A 163 -2.66 3.42 -0.05
N PHE A 164 -2.49 2.32 -0.80
CA PHE A 164 -1.27 1.53 -0.79
C PHE A 164 -0.06 2.34 -1.25
N PHE A 165 -0.17 3.01 -2.41
CA PHE A 165 0.93 3.84 -2.92
C PHE A 165 1.24 5.02 -2.01
N SER A 166 0.24 5.61 -1.38
CA SER A 166 0.45 6.70 -0.43
C SER A 166 1.20 6.22 0.82
N LEU A 167 0.80 5.09 1.40
CA LEU A 167 1.50 4.53 2.55
C LEU A 167 2.91 4.04 2.17
N TYR A 168 3.06 3.41 1.00
CA TYR A 168 4.37 3.05 0.47
C TYR A 168 5.30 4.28 0.37
N LYS A 169 4.79 5.39 -0.16
CA LYS A 169 5.54 6.65 -0.22
C LYS A 169 5.91 7.15 1.16
N VAL A 170 5.00 7.19 2.12
CA VAL A 170 5.31 7.59 3.51
C VAL A 170 6.43 6.72 4.08
N LEU A 171 6.33 5.40 3.98
CA LEU A 171 7.32 4.46 4.54
C LEU A 171 8.71 4.55 3.85
N TYR A 172 8.75 4.95 2.59
CA TYR A 172 9.99 5.00 1.81
C TYR A 172 10.67 6.36 1.80
N VAL A 173 9.89 7.44 1.89
CA VAL A 173 10.38 8.81 1.68
C VAL A 173 10.66 9.50 3.00
N THR A 174 9.93 9.15 4.07
CA THR A 174 10.15 9.73 5.38
C THR A 174 11.27 8.98 6.12
N ILE A 175 12.13 9.76 6.80
CA ILE A 175 13.23 9.19 7.57
C ILE A 175 12.76 8.58 8.89
N ASP A 176 11.57 8.94 9.34
CA ASP A 176 11.02 8.60 10.66
C ASP A 176 10.83 7.09 10.87
N MET A 177 10.62 6.34 9.76
CA MET A 177 10.44 4.90 9.79
C MET A 177 11.74 4.11 9.83
N ARG A 178 12.87 4.77 9.54
CA ARG A 178 14.17 4.13 9.53
C ARG A 178 14.57 3.73 10.95
N HIS A 179 14.88 2.44 11.12
CA HIS A 179 15.23 1.83 12.42
C HIS A 179 14.11 1.94 13.48
N ALA A 180 12.88 2.25 13.07
CA ALA A 180 11.74 2.23 13.97
C ALA A 180 11.34 0.78 14.26
N PRO A 181 11.38 0.33 15.55
CA PRO A 181 11.03 -1.03 15.90
C PRO A 181 9.52 -1.24 15.97
N PHE A 182 9.10 -2.49 15.78
CA PHE A 182 7.74 -2.93 16.11
C PHE A 182 7.78 -3.85 17.33
N PHE A 183 7.46 -5.14 17.16
CA PHE A 183 7.54 -6.15 18.22
C PHE A 183 8.35 -7.36 17.78
N GLY A 184 8.84 -8.13 18.76
CA GLY A 184 9.54 -9.38 18.54
C GLY A 184 10.84 -9.19 17.75
N TRP A 185 10.91 -9.82 16.58
CA TRP A 185 12.09 -9.81 15.71
C TRP A 185 12.16 -8.58 14.79
N ILE A 186 11.09 -7.80 14.68
CA ILE A 186 11.03 -6.64 13.80
C ILE A 186 11.68 -5.45 14.49
N LYS A 187 12.92 -5.15 14.10
CA LYS A 187 13.73 -4.05 14.67
C LYS A 187 13.74 -2.81 13.79
N ASP A 188 13.32 -2.94 12.53
CA ASP A 188 13.30 -1.86 11.55
C ASP A 188 12.11 -2.04 10.61
N LEU A 189 11.12 -1.15 10.71
CA LEU A 189 9.92 -1.16 9.87
C LEU A 189 10.22 -0.80 8.41
N SER A 190 11.34 -0.14 8.13
CA SER A 190 11.74 0.25 6.78
C SER A 190 12.48 -0.86 6.01
N ALA A 191 13.00 -1.86 6.71
CA ALA A 191 13.71 -2.99 6.14
C ALA A 191 12.76 -4.16 5.79
N PRO A 192 13.16 -5.09 4.91
CA PRO A 192 12.46 -6.36 4.71
C PRO A 192 12.45 -7.22 5.98
N ASP A 193 11.54 -8.19 6.03
CA ASP A 193 11.40 -9.11 7.16
C ASP A 193 12.68 -9.95 7.35
N PRO A 194 13.41 -9.83 8.47
CA PRO A 194 14.65 -10.57 8.69
C PRO A 194 14.43 -12.04 9.07
N MET A 195 13.21 -12.43 9.45
CA MET A 195 12.90 -13.81 9.84
C MET A 195 12.59 -14.66 8.61
N LEU A 196 13.62 -15.12 7.93
CA LEU A 196 13.50 -15.88 6.70
C LEU A 196 13.14 -17.33 6.97
N VAL A 197 12.13 -17.84 6.24
CA VAL A 197 11.70 -19.25 6.36
C VAL A 197 12.68 -20.20 5.68
N THR A 198 13.32 -19.75 4.62
CA THR A 198 14.25 -20.55 3.81
C THR A 198 15.55 -20.95 4.52
N ASN A 199 15.97 -20.19 5.54
CA ASN A 199 17.12 -20.55 6.39
C ASN A 199 16.68 -21.05 7.79
N LEU A 200 15.44 -21.53 7.90
CA LEU A 200 14.84 -22.00 9.16
C LEU A 200 14.96 -20.95 10.29
N PHE A 201 14.60 -19.70 9.98
CA PHE A 201 14.62 -18.59 10.94
C PHE A 201 16.02 -18.27 11.50
N GLY A 202 17.06 -18.50 10.69
CA GLY A 202 18.46 -18.26 11.08
C GLY A 202 19.15 -19.46 11.70
N LEU A 203 18.53 -20.64 11.79
CA LEU A 203 19.16 -21.87 12.28
C LEU A 203 20.20 -22.42 11.30
N ILE A 204 20.02 -22.20 10.01
CA ILE A 204 20.99 -22.57 8.98
C ILE A 204 21.85 -21.32 8.68
N PRO A 205 23.21 -21.42 8.76
CA PRO A 205 24.10 -20.30 8.47
C PRO A 205 24.24 -20.07 6.95
N TRP A 206 23.10 -19.77 6.31
CA TRP A 206 22.98 -19.46 4.89
C TRP A 206 22.14 -18.18 4.75
N GLU A 207 22.61 -17.25 3.95
CA GLU A 207 21.88 -16.02 3.64
C GLU A 207 21.20 -16.16 2.28
N PRO A 208 19.88 -16.47 2.25
CA PRO A 208 19.13 -16.53 1.02
C PRO A 208 19.05 -15.14 0.38
N THR A 209 19.20 -15.09 -0.94
CA THR A 209 19.12 -13.84 -1.72
C THR A 209 18.02 -13.90 -2.77
N GLY A 210 17.55 -12.73 -3.21
CA GLY A 210 16.55 -12.61 -4.26
C GLY A 210 15.20 -13.23 -3.85
N PHE A 211 14.64 -14.05 -4.73
CA PHE A 211 13.32 -14.68 -4.52
C PHE A 211 13.29 -15.75 -3.40
N LEU A 212 14.44 -16.18 -2.91
CA LEU A 212 14.55 -17.12 -1.78
C LEU A 212 14.52 -16.40 -0.43
N ALA A 213 14.74 -15.10 -0.37
CA ALA A 213 14.69 -14.31 0.84
C ALA A 213 13.22 -14.01 1.25
N ILE A 214 12.47 -15.04 1.64
CA ILE A 214 11.06 -14.92 2.01
C ILE A 214 10.93 -14.96 3.53
N GLY A 215 10.46 -13.83 4.09
CA GLY A 215 10.16 -13.71 5.50
C GLY A 215 8.82 -14.37 5.88
N ILE A 216 8.61 -14.55 7.17
CA ILE A 216 7.38 -15.15 7.71
C ILE A 216 6.14 -14.24 7.49
N LEU A 217 6.31 -12.92 7.61
CA LEU A 217 5.20 -11.97 7.43
C LEU A 217 4.67 -11.92 5.99
N PRO A 218 5.49 -11.89 4.93
CA PRO A 218 5.02 -12.05 3.57
C PRO A 218 4.22 -13.33 3.33
N ILE A 219 4.62 -14.45 3.94
CA ILE A 219 3.86 -15.71 3.85
C ILE A 219 2.51 -15.56 4.56
N PHE A 220 2.51 -15.01 5.77
CA PHE A 220 1.26 -14.77 6.51
C PHE A 220 0.32 -13.82 5.75
N MET A 221 0.87 -12.79 5.12
CA MET A 221 0.13 -11.91 4.21
C MET A 221 -0.50 -12.70 3.05
N GLY A 222 0.27 -13.57 2.38
CA GLY A 222 -0.21 -14.42 1.30
C GLY A 222 -1.36 -15.34 1.75
N VAL A 223 -1.25 -15.92 2.95
CA VAL A 223 -2.32 -16.74 3.54
C VAL A 223 -3.59 -15.90 3.77
N THR A 224 -3.46 -14.68 4.33
CA THR A 224 -4.61 -13.79 4.53
C THR A 224 -5.26 -13.37 3.20
N MET A 225 -4.45 -13.10 2.16
CA MET A 225 -4.95 -12.84 0.81
C MET A 225 -5.72 -14.04 0.23
N TYR A 226 -5.19 -15.25 0.40
CA TYR A 226 -5.86 -16.47 -0.05
C TYR A 226 -7.22 -16.66 0.64
N ILE A 227 -7.28 -16.47 1.97
CA ILE A 227 -8.53 -16.56 2.73
C ILE A 227 -9.53 -15.50 2.24
N GLN A 228 -9.09 -14.25 2.07
CA GLN A 228 -9.91 -13.16 1.56
C GLN A 228 -10.48 -13.50 0.17
N GLN A 229 -9.66 -14.06 -0.70
CA GLN A 229 -10.07 -14.44 -2.06
C GLN A 229 -11.14 -15.53 -2.05
N LYS A 230 -11.08 -16.47 -1.13
CA LYS A 230 -12.11 -17.54 -0.96
C LYS A 230 -13.48 -16.99 -0.53
N LEU A 231 -13.52 -15.83 0.09
CA LEU A 231 -14.77 -15.15 0.44
C LEU A 231 -15.44 -14.46 -0.75
N ASN A 232 -14.68 -14.11 -1.77
CA ASN A 232 -15.19 -13.46 -2.96
C ASN A 232 -16.03 -14.42 -3.82
N PRO A 233 -17.02 -13.91 -4.57
CA PRO A 233 -17.74 -14.72 -5.54
C PRO A 233 -16.77 -15.24 -6.61
N PRO A 234 -16.93 -16.48 -7.06
CA PRO A 234 -16.07 -17.05 -8.10
C PRO A 234 -16.23 -16.29 -9.42
N MET A 235 -15.12 -16.13 -10.11
CA MET A 235 -15.09 -15.54 -11.45
C MET A 235 -15.71 -16.51 -12.47
N THR A 236 -16.39 -15.97 -13.47
CA THR A 236 -17.00 -16.77 -14.55
C THR A 236 -15.99 -17.24 -15.58
N ASP A 237 -14.99 -16.43 -15.87
CA ASP A 237 -13.92 -16.72 -16.82
C ASP A 237 -12.85 -17.63 -16.18
N PRO A 238 -12.54 -18.80 -16.77
CA PRO A 238 -11.53 -19.72 -16.26
C PRO A 238 -10.12 -19.12 -16.22
N ILE A 239 -9.79 -18.21 -17.15
CA ILE A 239 -8.48 -17.55 -17.20
C ILE A 239 -8.36 -16.59 -16.03
N GLN A 240 -9.39 -15.74 -15.82
CA GLN A 240 -9.42 -14.83 -14.67
C GLN A 240 -9.34 -15.62 -13.36
N GLN A 241 -10.05 -16.73 -13.24
CA GLN A 241 -10.03 -17.58 -12.05
C GLN A 241 -8.61 -18.09 -11.73
N LYS A 242 -7.86 -18.53 -12.76
CA LYS A 242 -6.47 -18.98 -12.60
C LYS A 242 -5.54 -17.83 -12.19
N VAL A 243 -5.66 -16.67 -12.86
CA VAL A 243 -4.87 -15.48 -12.54
C VAL A 243 -5.10 -15.05 -11.09
N PHE A 244 -6.36 -14.93 -10.68
CA PHE A 244 -6.68 -14.57 -9.30
C PHE A 244 -6.17 -15.62 -8.30
N ALA A 245 -6.28 -16.92 -8.60
CA ALA A 245 -5.77 -17.98 -7.72
C ALA A 245 -4.24 -17.91 -7.49
N LEU A 246 -3.49 -17.42 -8.48
CA LEU A 246 -2.03 -17.25 -8.40
C LEU A 246 -1.62 -15.94 -7.69
N MET A 247 -2.50 -14.94 -7.64
CA MET A 247 -2.17 -13.63 -7.07
C MET A 247 -1.59 -13.69 -5.64
N PRO A 248 -2.15 -14.44 -4.67
CA PRO A 248 -1.58 -14.49 -3.32
C PRO A 248 -0.14 -14.98 -3.31
N ILE A 249 0.17 -16.00 -4.11
CA ILE A 249 1.52 -16.55 -4.24
C ILE A 249 2.44 -15.51 -4.86
N MET A 250 2.05 -14.92 -5.99
CA MET A 250 2.82 -13.88 -6.68
C MET A 250 3.12 -12.69 -5.75
N PHE A 251 2.11 -12.18 -5.04
CA PHE A 251 2.30 -11.06 -4.12
C PHE A 251 3.20 -11.41 -2.93
N THR A 252 3.16 -12.66 -2.43
CA THR A 252 4.07 -13.11 -1.38
C THR A 252 5.53 -12.95 -1.82
N PHE A 253 5.86 -13.39 -3.03
CA PHE A 253 7.23 -13.25 -3.56
C PHE A 253 7.61 -11.80 -3.86
N ILE A 254 6.70 -11.02 -4.47
CA ILE A 254 6.98 -9.61 -4.79
C ILE A 254 7.19 -8.79 -3.52
N LEU A 255 6.33 -8.96 -2.52
CA LEU A 255 6.35 -8.16 -1.30
C LEU A 255 7.36 -8.66 -0.26
N ALA A 256 7.98 -9.82 -0.47
CA ALA A 256 9.07 -10.31 0.39
C ALA A 256 10.27 -9.34 0.42
N GLY A 257 10.55 -8.63 -0.67
CA GLY A 257 11.60 -7.63 -0.75
C GLY A 257 11.22 -6.22 -0.28
N PHE A 258 9.96 -6.01 0.13
CA PHE A 258 9.48 -4.70 0.58
C PHE A 258 9.67 -4.51 2.09
N SER A 259 9.55 -3.26 2.53
CA SER A 259 9.61 -2.92 3.95
C SER A 259 8.57 -3.70 4.74
N VAL A 260 8.98 -4.22 5.91
CA VAL A 260 8.09 -5.01 6.77
C VAL A 260 6.89 -4.20 7.26
N GLY A 261 7.03 -2.89 7.42
CA GLY A 261 5.91 -1.99 7.75
C GLY A 261 4.79 -2.03 6.71
N LEU A 262 5.13 -2.11 5.42
CA LEU A 262 4.16 -2.24 4.34
C LEU A 262 3.47 -3.62 4.34
N VAL A 263 4.23 -4.67 4.64
CA VAL A 263 3.70 -6.04 4.75
C VAL A 263 2.75 -6.17 5.94
N ILE A 264 3.08 -5.54 7.08
CA ILE A 264 2.22 -5.46 8.27
C ILE A 264 0.91 -4.76 7.91
N TYR A 265 0.99 -3.58 7.26
CA TYR A 265 -0.18 -2.86 6.79
C TYR A 265 -1.08 -3.75 5.91
N TRP A 266 -0.50 -4.40 4.91
CA TRP A 266 -1.28 -5.22 3.97
C TRP A 266 -1.93 -6.41 4.68
N THR A 267 -1.19 -7.09 5.53
CA THR A 267 -1.70 -8.21 6.33
C THR A 267 -2.87 -7.78 7.20
N TRP A 268 -2.71 -6.67 7.92
CA TRP A 268 -3.75 -6.11 8.78
C TRP A 268 -4.97 -5.66 8.00
N ASN A 269 -4.75 -4.99 6.88
CA ASN A 269 -5.81 -4.61 5.95
C ASN A 269 -6.61 -5.82 5.44
N ASN A 270 -5.94 -6.93 5.13
CA ASN A 270 -6.61 -8.17 4.73
C ASN A 270 -7.44 -8.75 5.87
N ILE A 271 -6.89 -8.82 7.09
CA ILE A 271 -7.60 -9.31 8.27
C ILE A 271 -8.87 -8.48 8.52
N LEU A 272 -8.76 -7.15 8.54
CA LEU A 272 -9.90 -6.27 8.71
C LEU A 272 -10.93 -6.43 7.58
N THR A 273 -10.46 -6.62 6.34
CA THR A 273 -11.33 -6.86 5.18
C THR A 273 -12.09 -8.18 5.33
N ILE A 274 -11.41 -9.26 5.74
CA ILE A 274 -12.02 -10.57 6.00
C ILE A 274 -13.12 -10.45 7.08
N CYS A 275 -12.81 -9.80 8.20
CA CYS A 275 -13.76 -9.58 9.29
C CYS A 275 -14.97 -8.76 8.82
N GLN A 276 -14.72 -7.66 8.08
CA GLN A 276 -15.75 -6.77 7.55
C GLN A 276 -16.66 -7.51 6.55
N GLN A 277 -16.06 -8.20 5.60
CA GLN A 277 -16.77 -8.96 4.57
C GLN A 277 -17.60 -10.09 5.20
N TRP A 278 -17.02 -10.86 6.12
CA TRP A 278 -17.72 -11.92 6.83
C TRP A 278 -18.93 -11.40 7.60
N TYR A 279 -18.74 -10.29 8.36
CA TYR A 279 -19.83 -9.69 9.12
C TYR A 279 -20.98 -9.21 8.24
N ILE A 280 -20.66 -8.47 7.16
CA ILE A 280 -21.67 -7.91 6.26
C ILE A 280 -22.41 -9.01 5.51
N MET A 281 -21.68 -10.00 4.96
CA MET A 281 -22.29 -11.09 4.22
C MET A 281 -23.22 -11.95 5.10
N ARG A 282 -22.83 -12.19 6.37
CA ARG A 282 -23.68 -12.89 7.34
C ARG A 282 -24.96 -12.11 7.65
N ARG A 283 -24.86 -10.79 7.78
CA ARG A 283 -26.01 -9.90 7.99
C ARG A 283 -26.95 -9.87 6.78
N VAL A 284 -26.40 -9.90 5.58
CA VAL A 284 -27.22 -9.97 4.34
C VAL A 284 -27.95 -11.29 4.23
N ALA A 285 -27.30 -12.40 4.54
CA ALA A 285 -27.96 -13.71 4.57
C ALA A 285 -29.11 -13.75 5.59
N ALA A 286 -28.92 -13.26 6.81
CA ALA A 286 -29.93 -13.27 7.88
C ALA A 286 -31.10 -12.29 7.68
N LYS A 287 -31.06 -11.36 6.74
CA LYS A 287 -32.18 -10.42 6.45
C LYS A 287 -33.15 -10.97 5.40
N GLU A 288 -32.79 -12.03 4.74
CA GLU A 288 -33.54 -12.60 3.63
C GLU A 288 -34.12 -13.99 3.96
N ASP A 289 -33.77 -14.56 5.13
CA ASP A 289 -34.46 -15.66 5.80
C ASP A 289 -35.61 -15.10 6.68
#